data_8081728264db022e80f6f583d32797c2
#
_entry.id   8081728264db022e80f6f583d32797c2
#
_cell.length_a   1.000
_cell.length_b   1.000
_cell.length_c   1.000
_cell.angle_alpha   90.00
_cell.angle_beta   90.00
_cell.angle_gamma   90.00
#
_symmetry.space_group_name_H-M   'P 1'
#
loop_
_entity.id
_entity.type
_entity.pdbx_description
1 polymer ?
#
loop_
_entity_poly.entity_id
_entity_poly.type
_entity_poly.pdbx_seq_one_letter_code
_entity_poly.pdbx_strand_id
1 'polypeptide(L)'
;MTFLYAIAIVFIIVQVLFIIQIFGHYIYALKKFSKEHHIYRPKVALIVPCKGIDTAFDKNIGSFYLLDYDSYELIFVTESTEDRAYNRLLVLKDLFKNQTKAFRTSVLVAGIAGQGSQKLHNLLYACKTAEKNVEVFAFADSDICIRSNWLSFLIYPLRKEKQGVASGYRWYVPLKNNLATLALSAMNARVAQFLGPTVFNCAWGGSMAVRVDTFKKLEMGKIWQKAISDDLTLSREVKKAKLKVVFVPGCFVASYEQTNWRNLFEFARRQFVITRVTIPGTWWFGFFSSAFSVLGLWGFTGLAIFSYLNGLEYRHTFLAAAVVFLTGQMIRAFLRQRMIFRILAAETAKMKAAALADIIGGPLWLLILLFCIISSSFGRIINWRGVKYKLIGPTEVIRL
;
A
#
# COMPACT_ATOMS: atom_id res chain seq x y z
N MET A 1 -15.09 -38.89 -4.61
CA MET A 1 -16.06 -37.91 -4.06
C MET A 1 -15.83 -37.63 -2.58
N THR A 2 -15.60 -38.65 -1.71
CA THR A 2 -15.30 -38.44 -0.26
C THR A 2 -14.12 -37.50 0.01
N PHE A 3 -13.07 -37.56 -0.82
CA PHE A 3 -11.92 -36.67 -0.74
C PHE A 3 -12.27 -35.19 -0.99
N LEU A 4 -13.09 -34.89 -2.01
CA LEU A 4 -13.56 -33.54 -2.32
C LEU A 4 -14.48 -32.98 -1.22
N TYR A 5 -15.26 -33.85 -0.59
CA TYR A 5 -16.08 -33.50 0.57
C TYR A 5 -15.20 -33.02 1.76
N ALA A 6 -14.16 -33.80 2.10
CA ALA A 6 -13.22 -33.42 3.13
C ALA A 6 -12.51 -32.07 2.83
N ILE A 7 -12.12 -31.86 1.57
CA ILE A 7 -11.55 -30.59 1.11
C ILE A 7 -12.55 -29.44 1.32
N ALA A 8 -13.83 -29.62 0.97
CA ALA A 8 -14.84 -28.59 1.15
C ALA A 8 -14.97 -28.16 2.62
N ILE A 9 -14.96 -29.12 3.55
CA ILE A 9 -15.00 -28.81 4.99
C ILE A 9 -13.77 -28.02 5.43
N VAL A 10 -12.57 -28.44 5.01
CA VAL A 10 -11.33 -27.71 5.32
C VAL A 10 -11.40 -26.28 4.78
N PHE A 11 -11.88 -26.09 3.55
CA PHE A 11 -12.03 -24.76 2.96
C PHE A 11 -13.02 -23.90 3.74
N ILE A 12 -14.15 -24.45 4.20
CA ILE A 12 -15.11 -23.73 5.05
C ILE A 12 -14.45 -23.29 6.36
N ILE A 13 -13.73 -24.18 7.05
CA ILE A 13 -13.04 -23.86 8.30
C ILE A 13 -12.03 -22.73 8.09
N VAL A 14 -11.18 -22.83 7.08
CA VAL A 14 -10.18 -21.80 6.77
C VAL A 14 -10.84 -20.47 6.41
N GLN A 15 -11.96 -20.49 5.68
CA GLN A 15 -12.72 -19.27 5.37
C GLN A 15 -13.26 -18.59 6.64
N VAL A 16 -13.79 -19.37 7.60
CA VAL A 16 -14.25 -18.84 8.89
C VAL A 16 -13.09 -18.21 9.68
N LEU A 17 -11.93 -18.87 9.71
CA LEU A 17 -10.73 -18.31 10.35
C LEU A 17 -10.29 -16.96 9.71
N PHE A 18 -10.38 -16.84 8.39
CA PHE A 18 -10.13 -15.56 7.72
C PHE A 18 -11.12 -14.47 8.09
N ILE A 19 -12.40 -14.80 8.28
CA ILE A 19 -13.41 -13.83 8.74
C ILE A 19 -13.07 -13.35 10.16
N ILE A 20 -12.73 -14.26 11.06
CA ILE A 20 -12.32 -13.94 12.45
C ILE A 20 -11.08 -13.03 12.43
N GLN A 21 -10.08 -13.35 11.61
CA GLN A 21 -8.87 -12.54 11.48
C GLN A 21 -9.19 -11.11 11.02
N ILE A 22 -10.02 -10.96 9.98
CA ILE A 22 -10.40 -9.64 9.46
C ILE A 22 -11.19 -8.83 10.48
N PHE A 23 -12.06 -9.49 11.26
CA PHE A 23 -12.75 -8.83 12.37
C PHE A 23 -11.77 -8.32 13.43
N GLY A 24 -10.75 -9.11 13.76
CA GLY A 24 -9.65 -8.67 14.63
C GLY A 24 -8.89 -7.47 14.08
N HIS A 25 -8.59 -7.45 12.77
CA HIS A 25 -7.94 -6.31 12.11
C HIS A 25 -8.82 -5.05 12.11
N TYR A 26 -10.14 -5.21 11.91
CA TYR A 26 -11.12 -4.13 12.00
C TYR A 26 -11.11 -3.47 13.39
N ILE A 27 -11.22 -4.29 14.46
CA ILE A 27 -11.17 -3.79 15.85
C ILE A 27 -9.84 -3.10 16.14
N TYR A 28 -8.72 -3.73 15.74
CA TYR A 28 -7.38 -3.15 15.90
C TYR A 28 -7.28 -1.77 15.23
N ALA A 29 -7.75 -1.66 13.98
CA ALA A 29 -7.68 -0.42 13.23
C ALA A 29 -8.46 0.71 13.91
N LEU A 30 -9.71 0.45 14.33
CA LEU A 30 -10.52 1.45 15.01
C LEU A 30 -9.94 1.85 16.38
N LYS A 31 -9.48 0.87 17.16
CA LYS A 31 -8.86 1.13 18.49
C LYS A 31 -7.58 1.95 18.37
N LYS A 32 -6.77 1.72 17.32
CA LYS A 32 -5.54 2.48 17.09
C LYS A 32 -5.80 3.87 16.51
N PHE A 33 -6.81 3.98 15.67
CA PHE A 33 -7.20 5.26 15.07
C PHE A 33 -7.73 6.26 16.10
N SER A 34 -8.45 5.81 17.13
CA SER A 34 -9.03 6.67 18.16
C SER A 34 -8.05 7.16 19.23
N LYS A 35 -6.78 6.72 19.20
CA LYS A 35 -5.77 7.14 20.18
C LYS A 35 -5.05 8.40 19.73
N GLU A 36 -4.87 9.34 20.65
CA GLU A 36 -4.01 10.50 20.47
C GLU A 36 -2.53 10.13 20.68
N HIS A 37 -1.63 10.81 19.95
CA HIS A 37 -0.20 10.48 19.89
C HIS A 37 0.69 11.74 20.02
N HIS A 38 0.52 12.49 21.11
CA HIS A 38 1.24 13.76 21.31
C HIS A 38 2.57 13.65 22.07
N ILE A 39 2.88 12.51 22.69
CA ILE A 39 3.98 12.36 23.66
C ILE A 39 5.35 12.17 22.99
N TYR A 40 5.40 11.66 21.76
CA TYR A 40 6.66 11.37 21.06
C TYR A 40 6.81 12.29 19.85
N ARG A 41 7.72 13.28 19.96
CA ARG A 41 7.94 14.33 18.97
C ARG A 41 9.42 14.51 18.60
N PRO A 42 10.09 13.50 18.01
CA PRO A 42 11.46 13.63 17.52
C PRO A 42 11.53 14.62 16.36
N LYS A 43 12.73 15.08 16.03
CA LYS A 43 12.95 15.84 14.79
C LYS A 43 12.83 14.95 13.58
N VAL A 44 11.98 15.33 12.63
CA VAL A 44 11.63 14.55 11.44
C VAL A 44 12.03 15.26 10.16
N ALA A 45 12.68 14.55 9.23
CA ALA A 45 12.72 14.96 7.82
C ALA A 45 11.58 14.26 7.07
N LEU A 46 10.59 15.03 6.63
CA LEU A 46 9.53 14.56 5.76
C LEU A 46 9.95 14.78 4.31
N ILE A 47 10.15 13.68 3.60
CA ILE A 47 10.70 13.65 2.24
C ILE A 47 9.62 13.20 1.25
N VAL A 48 9.37 14.03 0.24
CA VAL A 48 8.33 13.85 -0.77
C VAL A 48 8.96 13.92 -2.17
N PRO A 49 9.23 12.77 -2.81
CA PRO A 49 9.70 12.77 -4.19
C PRO A 49 8.57 13.12 -5.15
N CYS A 50 8.81 14.07 -6.04
CA CYS A 50 7.83 14.57 -6.99
C CYS A 50 8.28 14.33 -8.43
N LYS A 51 7.35 13.97 -9.32
CA LYS A 51 7.56 13.85 -10.75
C LYS A 51 6.27 14.13 -11.52
N GLY A 52 6.26 15.22 -12.28
CA GLY A 52 5.09 15.70 -13.00
C GLY A 52 4.00 16.25 -12.08
N ILE A 53 2.87 16.61 -12.64
CA ILE A 53 1.72 17.18 -11.93
C ILE A 53 0.53 16.25 -12.13
N ASP A 54 0.06 15.64 -11.04
CA ASP A 54 -1.14 14.81 -11.00
C ASP A 54 -2.39 15.68 -10.80
N THR A 55 -3.57 15.14 -11.08
CA THR A 55 -4.86 15.89 -11.05
C THR A 55 -5.15 16.57 -9.71
N ALA A 56 -4.72 16.00 -8.59
CA ALA A 56 -4.93 16.55 -7.24
C ALA A 56 -3.65 17.11 -6.62
N PHE A 57 -2.64 17.44 -7.44
CA PHE A 57 -1.29 17.79 -7.00
C PHE A 57 -1.29 18.91 -5.95
N ASP A 58 -1.93 20.03 -6.22
CA ASP A 58 -1.94 21.19 -5.31
C ASP A 58 -2.56 20.85 -3.95
N LYS A 59 -3.68 20.11 -3.95
CA LYS A 59 -4.34 19.64 -2.74
C LYS A 59 -3.44 18.68 -1.95
N ASN A 60 -2.80 17.75 -2.64
CA ASN A 60 -1.91 16.78 -2.02
C ASN A 60 -0.70 17.47 -1.39
N ILE A 61 0.01 18.29 -2.19
CA ILE A 61 1.19 19.03 -1.72
C ILE A 61 0.83 20.00 -0.60
N GLY A 62 -0.28 20.73 -0.72
CA GLY A 62 -0.76 21.62 0.34
C GLY A 62 -0.99 20.91 1.68
N SER A 63 -1.42 19.66 1.66
CA SER A 63 -1.66 18.90 2.89
C SER A 63 -0.38 18.65 3.71
N PHE A 64 0.80 18.62 3.10
CA PHE A 64 2.08 18.47 3.80
C PHE A 64 2.51 19.72 4.56
N TYR A 65 2.07 20.90 4.13
CA TYR A 65 2.33 22.16 4.83
C TYR A 65 1.42 22.35 6.06
N LEU A 66 0.24 21.72 6.07
CA LEU A 66 -0.80 21.90 7.09
C LEU A 66 -0.71 20.84 8.22
N LEU A 67 0.46 20.22 8.40
CA LEU A 67 0.68 19.26 9.47
C LEU A 67 0.68 19.93 10.85
N ASP A 68 0.01 19.31 11.82
CA ASP A 68 0.06 19.69 13.22
C ASP A 68 1.27 19.03 13.92
N TYR A 69 2.45 19.42 13.47
CA TYR A 69 3.74 18.96 13.97
C TYR A 69 4.76 20.08 13.83
N ASP A 70 5.45 20.44 14.90
CA ASP A 70 6.34 21.61 14.98
C ASP A 70 7.82 21.28 14.82
N SER A 71 8.19 20.02 14.87
CA SER A 71 9.58 19.56 14.84
C SER A 71 9.91 18.80 13.56
N TYR A 72 9.55 19.36 12.38
CA TYR A 72 9.84 18.73 11.11
C TYR A 72 10.38 19.70 10.06
N GLU A 73 11.23 19.20 9.18
CA GLU A 73 11.54 19.81 7.91
C GLU A 73 10.77 19.12 6.78
N LEU A 74 10.35 19.90 5.80
CA LEU A 74 9.63 19.42 4.63
C LEU A 74 10.52 19.54 3.40
N ILE A 75 10.84 18.40 2.79
CA ILE A 75 11.74 18.32 1.65
C ILE A 75 10.99 17.73 0.45
N PHE A 76 10.72 18.58 -0.54
CA PHE A 76 10.31 18.11 -1.87
C PHE A 76 11.54 17.90 -2.73
N VAL A 77 11.55 16.84 -3.54
CA VAL A 77 12.70 16.55 -4.40
C VAL A 77 12.25 16.10 -5.78
N THR A 78 12.78 16.75 -6.82
CA THR A 78 12.58 16.45 -8.24
C THR A 78 13.88 15.94 -8.87
N GLU A 79 13.81 15.38 -10.07
CA GLU A 79 14.99 14.95 -10.82
C GLU A 79 15.65 16.10 -11.57
N SER A 80 14.90 17.15 -11.96
CA SER A 80 15.35 18.26 -12.77
C SER A 80 14.52 19.51 -12.50
N THR A 81 15.06 20.68 -12.78
CA THR A 81 14.33 21.96 -12.83
C THR A 81 13.32 22.03 -13.97
N GLU A 82 13.51 21.21 -15.01
CA GLU A 82 12.59 21.10 -16.15
C GLU A 82 11.34 20.27 -15.82
N ASP A 83 11.35 19.51 -14.71
CA ASP A 83 10.16 18.79 -14.26
C ASP A 83 9.05 19.79 -13.91
N ARG A 84 7.85 19.57 -14.48
CA ARG A 84 6.70 20.45 -14.27
C ARG A 84 6.36 20.64 -12.79
N ALA A 85 6.65 19.64 -11.93
CA ALA A 85 6.46 19.73 -10.50
C ALA A 85 7.37 20.79 -9.87
N TYR A 86 8.60 21.01 -10.36
CA TYR A 86 9.59 21.90 -9.74
C TYR A 86 9.05 23.33 -9.57
N ASN A 87 8.65 23.97 -10.67
CA ASN A 87 8.12 25.33 -10.62
C ASN A 87 6.82 25.41 -9.80
N ARG A 88 5.95 24.40 -9.88
CA ARG A 88 4.73 24.38 -9.10
C ARG A 88 4.99 24.27 -7.60
N LEU A 89 5.99 23.47 -7.20
CA LEU A 89 6.43 23.36 -5.81
C LEU A 89 6.98 24.67 -5.26
N LEU A 90 7.72 25.46 -6.06
CA LEU A 90 8.20 26.78 -5.65
C LEU A 90 7.02 27.73 -5.39
N VAL A 91 6.01 27.74 -6.26
CA VAL A 91 4.78 28.54 -6.07
C VAL A 91 4.04 28.13 -4.80
N LEU A 92 3.87 26.81 -4.58
CA LEU A 92 3.18 26.30 -3.39
C LEU A 92 3.99 26.58 -2.12
N LYS A 93 5.32 26.49 -2.17
CA LYS A 93 6.20 26.85 -1.05
C LYS A 93 5.97 28.31 -0.61
N ASP A 94 5.88 29.23 -1.55
CA ASP A 94 5.63 30.64 -1.23
C ASP A 94 4.21 30.86 -0.70
N LEU A 95 3.20 30.21 -1.30
CA LEU A 95 1.81 30.27 -0.89
C LEU A 95 1.59 29.82 0.57
N PHE A 96 2.26 28.73 0.99
CA PHE A 96 2.07 28.13 2.31
C PHE A 96 3.12 28.54 3.36
N LYS A 97 4.05 29.45 3.04
CA LYS A 97 5.17 29.82 3.95
C LYS A 97 4.73 30.29 5.34
N ASN A 98 3.59 30.96 5.43
CA ASN A 98 3.06 31.50 6.70
C ASN A 98 2.04 30.55 7.36
N GLN A 99 1.72 29.41 6.76
CA GLN A 99 0.73 28.45 7.26
C GLN A 99 1.38 27.17 7.81
N THR A 100 2.64 26.90 7.39
CA THR A 100 3.35 25.69 7.81
C THR A 100 3.99 25.84 9.18
N LYS A 101 3.97 24.74 9.96
CA LYS A 101 4.76 24.60 11.19
C LYS A 101 6.14 23.96 10.94
N ALA A 102 6.49 23.63 9.68
CA ALA A 102 7.82 23.13 9.36
C ALA A 102 8.89 24.18 9.68
N PHE A 103 9.90 23.81 10.44
CA PHE A 103 11.00 24.71 10.73
C PHE A 103 11.87 25.03 9.51
N ARG A 104 11.83 24.18 8.47
CA ARG A 104 12.46 24.41 7.17
C ARG A 104 11.62 23.74 6.06
N THR A 105 11.52 24.41 4.91
CA THR A 105 10.95 23.84 3.70
C THR A 105 11.90 24.00 2.53
N SER A 106 12.19 22.92 1.82
CA SER A 106 13.12 22.88 0.70
C SER A 106 12.51 22.23 -0.53
N VAL A 107 12.86 22.75 -1.71
CA VAL A 107 12.60 22.11 -3.00
C VAL A 107 13.98 21.82 -3.62
N LEU A 108 14.32 20.54 -3.71
CA LEU A 108 15.64 20.09 -4.14
C LEU A 108 15.59 19.48 -5.54
N VAL A 109 16.71 19.56 -6.23
CA VAL A 109 16.95 18.90 -7.52
C VAL A 109 18.04 17.87 -7.33
N ALA A 110 17.70 16.58 -7.45
CA ALA A 110 18.62 15.47 -7.20
C ALA A 110 19.48 15.10 -8.40
N GLY A 111 19.12 15.54 -9.60
CA GLY A 111 19.73 15.08 -10.85
C GLY A 111 19.19 13.72 -11.31
N ILE A 112 19.65 13.27 -12.47
CA ILE A 112 19.24 12.00 -13.07
C ILE A 112 20.00 10.85 -12.41
N ALA A 113 19.28 9.77 -12.08
CA ALA A 113 19.87 8.57 -11.48
C ALA A 113 20.81 7.86 -12.48
N GLY A 114 22.05 7.63 -12.08
CA GLY A 114 23.00 6.81 -12.84
C GLY A 114 22.75 5.29 -12.68
N GLN A 115 22.22 4.87 -11.53
CA GLN A 115 21.89 3.48 -11.20
C GLN A 115 20.58 3.43 -10.40
N GLY A 116 19.98 2.24 -10.32
CA GLY A 116 18.75 2.06 -9.56
C GLY A 116 17.55 2.82 -10.12
N SER A 117 16.57 3.09 -9.26
CA SER A 117 15.39 3.87 -9.65
C SER A 117 15.56 5.37 -9.38
N GLN A 118 14.96 6.20 -10.23
CA GLN A 118 14.96 7.65 -10.03
C GLN A 118 14.34 8.05 -8.68
N LYS A 119 13.25 7.38 -8.26
CA LYS A 119 12.62 7.64 -6.96
C LYS A 119 13.62 7.48 -5.81
N LEU A 120 14.36 6.37 -5.79
CA LEU A 120 15.31 6.08 -4.72
C LEU A 120 16.52 7.02 -4.74
N HIS A 121 16.98 7.40 -5.93
CA HIS A 121 18.01 8.43 -6.07
C HIS A 121 17.57 9.75 -5.43
N ASN A 122 16.36 10.20 -5.75
CA ASN A 122 15.78 11.41 -5.17
C ASN A 122 15.66 11.32 -3.64
N LEU A 123 15.16 10.18 -3.10
CA LEU A 123 15.04 9.96 -1.67
C LEU A 123 16.41 9.98 -0.98
N LEU A 124 17.41 9.31 -1.54
CA LEU A 124 18.78 9.30 -0.97
C LEU A 124 19.43 10.68 -0.99
N TYR A 125 19.23 11.44 -2.05
CA TYR A 125 19.70 12.82 -2.12
C TYR A 125 19.10 13.67 -1.00
N ALA A 126 17.78 13.59 -0.82
CA ALA A 126 17.07 14.30 0.24
C ALA A 126 17.52 13.86 1.65
N CYS A 127 17.70 12.55 1.88
CA CYS A 127 18.22 12.03 3.16
C CYS A 127 19.61 12.57 3.51
N LYS A 128 20.47 12.78 2.48
CA LYS A 128 21.82 13.36 2.68
C LYS A 128 21.79 14.87 2.95
N THR A 129 20.78 15.56 2.44
CA THR A 129 20.60 17.02 2.55
C THR A 129 19.84 17.43 3.82
N ALA A 130 19.13 16.47 4.42
CA ALA A 130 18.37 16.67 5.65
C ALA A 130 19.26 17.19 6.79
N GLU A 131 18.66 17.95 7.72
CA GLU A 131 19.34 18.47 8.91
C GLU A 131 20.04 17.35 9.70
N LYS A 132 21.26 17.64 10.20
CA LYS A 132 22.11 16.63 10.86
C LYS A 132 21.50 16.05 12.13
N ASN A 133 20.64 16.79 12.81
CA ASN A 133 20.01 16.41 14.07
C ASN A 133 18.62 15.77 13.91
N VAL A 134 18.24 15.43 12.67
CA VAL A 134 17.01 14.66 12.40
C VAL A 134 17.15 13.24 12.96
N GLU A 135 16.13 12.81 13.66
CA GLU A 135 16.06 11.50 14.32
C GLU A 135 15.24 10.48 13.51
N VAL A 136 14.29 10.96 12.69
CA VAL A 136 13.38 10.12 11.91
C VAL A 136 13.30 10.61 10.46
N PHE A 137 13.44 9.71 9.52
CA PHE A 137 13.04 9.91 8.13
C PHE A 137 11.59 9.46 7.95
N ALA A 138 10.74 10.35 7.46
CA ALA A 138 9.38 10.05 7.01
C ALA A 138 9.30 10.24 5.49
N PHE A 139 8.69 9.29 4.79
CA PHE A 139 8.56 9.29 3.35
C PHE A 139 7.09 9.29 2.97
N ALA A 140 6.74 10.11 1.99
CA ALA A 140 5.39 10.21 1.46
C ALA A 140 5.41 10.39 -0.06
N ASP A 141 4.48 9.76 -0.79
CA ASP A 141 4.33 10.01 -2.23
C ASP A 141 3.60 11.35 -2.46
N SER A 142 3.86 12.02 -3.58
CA SER A 142 3.23 13.29 -3.94
C SER A 142 1.76 13.18 -4.38
N ASP A 143 1.29 11.94 -4.64
CA ASP A 143 -0.07 11.63 -5.08
C ASP A 143 -1.04 11.28 -3.94
N ILE A 144 -0.70 11.62 -2.71
CA ILE A 144 -1.52 11.38 -1.52
C ILE A 144 -1.94 12.66 -0.83
N CYS A 145 -3.13 12.67 -0.25
CA CYS A 145 -3.61 13.73 0.64
C CYS A 145 -3.61 13.23 2.08
N ILE A 146 -2.85 13.91 2.95
CA ILE A 146 -2.69 13.53 4.35
C ILE A 146 -3.51 14.42 5.28
N ARG A 147 -3.78 13.95 6.51
CA ARG A 147 -4.43 14.71 7.55
C ARG A 147 -3.39 15.44 8.41
N SER A 148 -3.80 16.52 9.08
CA SER A 148 -2.92 17.33 9.92
C SER A 148 -2.17 16.52 11.01
N ASN A 149 -2.78 15.50 11.57
CA ASN A 149 -2.18 14.64 12.60
C ASN A 149 -1.43 13.40 12.06
N TRP A 150 -1.33 13.24 10.73
CA TRP A 150 -0.74 12.07 10.08
C TRP A 150 0.68 11.77 10.56
N LEU A 151 1.54 12.79 10.65
CA LEU A 151 2.95 12.61 11.03
C LEU A 151 3.08 12.10 12.47
N SER A 152 2.32 12.66 13.41
CA SER A 152 2.30 12.21 14.81
C SER A 152 1.89 10.74 14.93
N PHE A 153 0.88 10.30 14.15
CA PHE A 153 0.47 8.89 14.11
C PHE A 153 1.56 8.01 13.54
N LEU A 154 2.18 8.43 12.43
CA LEU A 154 3.16 7.62 11.70
C LEU A 154 4.41 7.33 12.54
N ILE A 155 4.93 8.34 13.24
CA ILE A 155 6.19 8.20 13.99
C ILE A 155 6.01 7.57 15.38
N TYR A 156 4.82 7.67 15.97
CA TYR A 156 4.58 7.21 17.34
C TYR A 156 5.00 5.78 17.67
N PRO A 157 4.80 4.76 16.79
CA PRO A 157 5.31 3.42 17.04
C PRO A 157 6.83 3.35 17.21
N LEU A 158 7.59 4.23 16.55
CA LEU A 158 9.07 4.21 16.52
C LEU A 158 9.72 4.54 17.85
N ARG A 159 8.95 5.03 18.85
CA ARG A 159 9.45 5.18 20.24
C ARG A 159 9.89 3.85 20.87
N LYS A 160 9.48 2.72 20.29
CA LYS A 160 9.85 1.38 20.76
C LYS A 160 10.98 0.83 19.88
N GLU A 161 12.07 0.40 20.46
CA GLU A 161 13.27 -0.08 19.76
C GLU A 161 12.99 -1.24 18.79
N LYS A 162 12.13 -2.19 19.19
CA LYS A 162 11.74 -3.35 18.35
C LYS A 162 10.96 -2.99 17.09
N GLN A 163 10.48 -1.75 16.97
CA GLN A 163 9.77 -1.27 15.79
C GLN A 163 10.78 -0.68 14.81
N GLY A 164 11.05 -1.37 13.70
CA GLY A 164 12.03 -0.95 12.70
C GLY A 164 11.48 0.11 11.76
N VAL A 165 10.24 -0.06 11.29
CA VAL A 165 9.56 0.87 10.39
C VAL A 165 8.07 0.94 10.75
N ALA A 166 7.50 2.13 10.68
CA ALA A 166 6.08 2.38 10.76
C ALA A 166 5.53 2.72 9.37
N SER A 167 4.34 2.24 9.04
CA SER A 167 3.74 2.46 7.73
C SER A 167 2.23 2.65 7.81
N GLY A 168 1.74 3.64 7.07
CA GLY A 168 0.35 3.72 6.65
C GLY A 168 0.09 2.90 5.40
N TYR A 169 -1.00 3.22 4.71
CA TYR A 169 -1.33 2.65 3.41
C TYR A 169 -2.27 3.58 2.63
N ARG A 170 -2.31 3.41 1.29
CA ARG A 170 -3.24 4.18 0.46
C ARG A 170 -4.62 3.56 0.41
N TRP A 171 -5.62 4.40 0.20
CA TRP A 171 -6.95 3.98 -0.21
C TRP A 171 -7.36 4.76 -1.45
N TYR A 172 -7.70 4.06 -2.53
CA TYR A 172 -8.10 4.72 -3.76
C TYR A 172 -9.49 5.31 -3.65
N VAL A 173 -9.57 6.62 -3.88
CA VAL A 173 -10.81 7.39 -3.98
C VAL A 173 -11.07 7.63 -5.47
N PRO A 174 -12.09 7.02 -6.06
CA PRO A 174 -12.36 7.18 -7.49
C PRO A 174 -12.68 8.62 -7.87
N LEU A 175 -11.99 9.15 -8.90
CA LEU A 175 -12.36 10.38 -9.58
C LEU A 175 -13.49 10.14 -10.60
N LYS A 176 -13.53 8.93 -11.21
CA LYS A 176 -14.62 8.43 -12.06
C LYS A 176 -14.95 7.00 -11.69
N ASN A 177 -16.25 6.68 -11.67
CA ASN A 177 -16.77 5.36 -11.32
C ASN A 177 -16.86 4.41 -12.54
N ASN A 178 -15.82 4.37 -13.40
CA ASN A 178 -15.75 3.35 -14.46
C ASN A 178 -15.26 2.01 -13.86
N LEU A 179 -15.58 0.89 -14.52
CA LEU A 179 -15.31 -0.46 -14.00
C LEU A 179 -13.83 -0.70 -13.67
N ALA A 180 -12.90 -0.18 -14.48
CA ALA A 180 -11.46 -0.35 -14.22
C ALA A 180 -11.01 0.37 -12.95
N THR A 181 -11.51 1.59 -12.71
CA THR A 181 -11.21 2.34 -11.48
C THR A 181 -11.83 1.68 -10.25
N LEU A 182 -13.05 1.18 -10.36
CA LEU A 182 -13.71 0.43 -9.28
C LEU A 182 -12.98 -0.88 -8.98
N ALA A 183 -12.54 -1.61 -10.02
CA ALA A 183 -11.72 -2.82 -9.89
C ALA A 183 -10.39 -2.52 -9.18
N LEU A 184 -9.67 -1.45 -9.57
CA LEU A 184 -8.43 -1.03 -8.92
C LEU A 184 -8.65 -0.71 -7.44
N SER A 185 -9.72 0.02 -7.11
CA SER A 185 -10.08 0.33 -5.72
C SER A 185 -10.36 -0.94 -4.91
N ALA A 186 -11.15 -1.87 -5.45
CA ALA A 186 -11.45 -3.14 -4.80
C ALA A 186 -10.21 -4.04 -4.62
N MET A 187 -9.31 -4.11 -5.61
CA MET A 187 -8.05 -4.85 -5.51
C MET A 187 -7.15 -4.27 -4.42
N ASN A 188 -7.01 -2.94 -4.36
CA ASN A 188 -6.25 -2.26 -3.31
C ASN A 188 -6.85 -2.51 -1.92
N ALA A 189 -8.18 -2.43 -1.78
CA ALA A 189 -8.88 -2.73 -0.54
C ALA A 189 -8.63 -4.16 -0.04
N ARG A 190 -8.49 -5.14 -0.96
CA ARG A 190 -8.14 -6.53 -0.64
C ARG A 190 -6.71 -6.68 -0.15
N VAL A 191 -5.76 -5.91 -0.68
CA VAL A 191 -4.39 -5.87 -0.14
C VAL A 191 -4.38 -5.23 1.24
N ALA A 192 -5.07 -4.09 1.40
CA ALA A 192 -5.17 -3.36 2.66
C ALA A 192 -5.76 -4.18 3.81
N GLN A 193 -6.68 -5.12 3.54
CA GLN A 193 -7.30 -5.97 4.57
C GLN A 193 -6.32 -6.89 5.30
N PHE A 194 -5.15 -7.21 4.70
CA PHE A 194 -4.13 -8.04 5.34
C PHE A 194 -3.24 -7.26 6.31
N LEU A 195 -3.32 -5.93 6.28
CA LEU A 195 -2.57 -5.07 7.21
C LEU A 195 -3.23 -5.09 8.59
N GLY A 196 -2.41 -5.24 9.63
CA GLY A 196 -2.93 -5.34 11.00
C GLY A 196 -1.84 -5.65 12.03
N PRO A 197 -2.19 -6.24 13.17
CA PRO A 197 -1.23 -6.65 14.20
C PRO A 197 -0.53 -7.97 13.81
N THR A 198 0.12 -8.00 12.65
CA THR A 198 0.70 -9.21 12.05
C THR A 198 2.17 -9.00 11.68
N VAL A 199 2.93 -10.10 11.61
CA VAL A 199 4.32 -10.13 11.14
C VAL A 199 4.41 -10.03 9.60
N PHE A 200 3.31 -10.22 8.90
CA PHE A 200 3.27 -10.17 7.44
C PHE A 200 3.23 -8.76 6.87
N ASN A 201 3.04 -7.73 7.71
CA ASN A 201 3.06 -6.35 7.24
C ASN A 201 4.30 -6.05 6.38
N CYS A 202 4.11 -5.29 5.31
CA CYS A 202 5.17 -4.61 4.59
C CYS A 202 4.92 -3.10 4.66
N ALA A 203 5.99 -2.31 4.65
CA ALA A 203 5.87 -0.87 4.52
C ALA A 203 5.34 -0.52 3.13
N TRP A 204 4.76 0.65 3.04
CA TRP A 204 4.37 1.28 1.77
C TRP A 204 5.05 2.65 1.66
N GLY A 205 5.81 2.85 0.57
CA GLY A 205 6.67 4.01 0.35
C GLY A 205 5.95 5.35 0.30
N GLY A 206 4.64 5.35 0.07
CA GLY A 206 3.82 6.57 0.08
C GLY A 206 3.40 7.02 1.48
N SER A 207 3.67 6.24 2.53
CA SER A 207 3.42 6.62 3.93
C SER A 207 4.23 5.70 4.85
N MET A 208 5.51 6.00 5.06
CA MET A 208 6.35 5.23 5.96
C MET A 208 7.35 6.11 6.71
N ALA A 209 7.80 5.64 7.88
CA ALA A 209 8.83 6.31 8.67
C ALA A 209 9.78 5.29 9.30
N VAL A 210 11.05 5.67 9.42
CA VAL A 210 12.14 4.88 10.01
C VAL A 210 13.07 5.79 10.81
N ARG A 211 13.58 5.32 11.95
CA ARG A 211 14.62 6.06 12.66
C ARG A 211 15.90 6.13 11.83
N VAL A 212 16.59 7.28 11.88
CA VAL A 212 17.85 7.52 11.16
C VAL A 212 18.92 6.52 11.54
N ASP A 213 19.02 6.17 12.82
CA ASP A 213 19.97 5.15 13.33
C ASP A 213 19.67 3.76 12.73
N THR A 214 18.40 3.39 12.69
CA THR A 214 17.94 2.13 12.09
C THR A 214 18.22 2.11 10.59
N PHE A 215 17.93 3.19 9.87
CA PHE A 215 18.23 3.35 8.44
C PHE A 215 19.73 3.18 8.15
N LYS A 216 20.59 3.78 8.98
CA LYS A 216 22.04 3.66 8.88
C LYS A 216 22.53 2.24 9.22
N LYS A 217 22.07 1.65 10.33
CA LYS A 217 22.43 0.28 10.75
C LYS A 217 22.08 -0.78 9.73
N LEU A 218 20.97 -0.60 9.01
CA LEU A 218 20.53 -1.50 7.94
C LEU A 218 21.22 -1.20 6.59
N GLU A 219 22.14 -0.25 6.53
CA GLU A 219 22.86 0.18 5.33
C GLU A 219 21.93 0.53 4.15
N MET A 220 20.73 1.05 4.47
CA MET A 220 19.72 1.34 3.45
C MET A 220 20.24 2.31 2.37
N GLY A 221 21.16 3.20 2.72
CA GLY A 221 21.82 4.08 1.76
C GLY A 221 22.54 3.34 0.63
N LYS A 222 23.21 2.22 0.92
CA LYS A 222 23.87 1.38 -0.09
C LYS A 222 22.87 0.56 -0.90
N ILE A 223 21.86 -0.01 -0.22
CA ILE A 223 20.84 -0.86 -0.85
C ILE A 223 20.00 -0.05 -1.84
N TRP A 224 19.55 1.13 -1.45
CA TRP A 224 18.68 1.96 -2.27
C TRP A 224 19.37 2.53 -3.53
N GLN A 225 20.69 2.63 -3.55
CA GLN A 225 21.42 3.06 -4.75
C GLN A 225 21.17 2.16 -5.96
N LYS A 226 20.91 0.86 -5.74
CA LYS A 226 20.73 -0.14 -6.82
C LYS A 226 19.34 -0.73 -6.91
N ALA A 227 18.47 -0.44 -5.95
CA ALA A 227 17.14 -1.04 -5.82
C ALA A 227 16.06 -0.34 -6.67
N ILE A 228 14.91 -1.00 -6.80
CA ILE A 228 13.72 -0.43 -7.45
C ILE A 228 12.70 0.09 -6.43
N SER A 229 12.52 -0.60 -5.31
CA SER A 229 11.47 -0.34 -4.31
C SER A 229 12.09 0.11 -3.00
N ASP A 230 11.67 1.27 -2.52
CA ASP A 230 12.02 1.84 -1.23
C ASP A 230 11.44 1.02 -0.07
N ASP A 231 10.17 0.71 -0.14
CA ASP A 231 9.35 0.11 0.90
C ASP A 231 9.60 -1.40 1.08
N LEU A 232 9.59 -2.17 -0.02
CA LEU A 232 9.80 -3.61 0.06
C LEU A 232 11.23 -3.96 0.45
N THR A 233 12.23 -3.20 -0.02
CA THR A 233 13.63 -3.41 0.41
C THR A 233 13.82 -3.05 1.88
N LEU A 234 13.25 -1.93 2.34
CA LEU A 234 13.28 -1.55 3.75
C LEU A 234 12.58 -2.59 4.62
N SER A 235 11.39 -3.06 4.20
CA SER A 235 10.64 -4.11 4.91
C SER A 235 11.44 -5.40 5.04
N ARG A 236 12.13 -5.80 3.97
CA ARG A 236 12.96 -6.99 3.93
C ARG A 236 14.13 -6.89 4.91
N GLU A 237 14.87 -5.80 4.91
CA GLU A 237 16.03 -5.63 5.78
C GLU A 237 15.63 -5.45 7.26
N VAL A 238 14.53 -4.73 7.54
CA VAL A 238 13.93 -4.65 8.87
C VAL A 238 13.57 -6.04 9.41
N LYS A 239 12.93 -6.88 8.60
CA LYS A 239 12.56 -8.25 9.00
C LYS A 239 13.77 -9.15 9.20
N LYS A 240 14.81 -9.04 8.36
CA LYS A 240 16.09 -9.77 8.55
C LYS A 240 16.78 -9.39 9.86
N ALA A 241 16.72 -8.12 10.24
CA ALA A 241 17.23 -7.62 11.51
C ALA A 241 16.33 -7.99 12.72
N LYS A 242 15.30 -8.86 12.53
CA LYS A 242 14.32 -9.25 13.55
C LYS A 242 13.54 -8.08 14.15
N LEU A 243 13.49 -6.94 13.47
CA LEU A 243 12.65 -5.79 13.79
C LEU A 243 11.26 -5.95 13.15
N LYS A 244 10.30 -5.14 13.61
CA LYS A 244 8.91 -5.21 13.16
C LYS A 244 8.57 -4.11 12.17
N VAL A 245 7.79 -4.45 11.15
CA VAL A 245 7.05 -3.49 10.31
C VAL A 245 5.69 -3.28 10.96
N VAL A 246 5.41 -2.04 11.39
CA VAL A 246 4.17 -1.71 12.11
C VAL A 246 3.20 -0.99 11.20
N PHE A 247 2.03 -1.56 11.03
CA PHE A 247 0.94 -0.88 10.35
C PHE A 247 0.26 0.14 11.28
N VAL A 248 0.09 1.36 10.79
CA VAL A 248 -0.54 2.48 11.49
C VAL A 248 -1.85 2.86 10.81
N PRO A 249 -3.00 2.37 11.27
CA PRO A 249 -4.30 2.65 10.63
C PRO A 249 -4.63 4.13 10.52
N GLY A 250 -4.18 4.95 11.50
CA GLY A 250 -4.30 6.40 11.45
C GLY A 250 -3.59 7.06 10.26
N CYS A 251 -2.71 6.33 9.58
CA CYS A 251 -2.00 6.78 8.39
C CYS A 251 -2.53 6.15 7.10
N PHE A 252 -3.79 5.70 7.06
CA PHE A 252 -4.49 5.54 5.79
C PHE A 252 -4.66 6.92 5.16
N VAL A 253 -4.30 7.01 3.88
CA VAL A 253 -4.34 8.25 3.09
C VAL A 253 -5.20 8.09 1.85
N ALA A 254 -5.89 9.16 1.45
CA ALA A 254 -6.63 9.18 0.21
C ALA A 254 -5.68 9.35 -0.98
N SER A 255 -5.81 8.48 -1.97
CA SER A 255 -5.16 8.60 -3.28
C SER A 255 -6.25 8.71 -4.34
N TYR A 256 -6.35 9.89 -4.96
CA TYR A 256 -7.39 10.15 -5.96
C TYR A 256 -6.97 9.55 -7.30
N GLU A 257 -7.79 8.62 -7.83
CA GLU A 257 -7.39 7.85 -9.00
C GLU A 257 -8.49 7.72 -10.04
N GLN A 258 -8.07 7.71 -11.30
CA GLN A 258 -8.88 7.33 -12.44
C GLN A 258 -8.02 6.49 -13.38
N THR A 259 -8.49 5.31 -13.76
CA THR A 259 -7.73 4.40 -14.61
C THR A 259 -8.59 3.75 -15.69
N ASN A 260 -7.93 3.08 -16.64
CA ASN A 260 -8.52 2.17 -17.61
C ASN A 260 -7.94 0.76 -17.43
N TRP A 261 -8.47 -0.22 -18.15
CA TRP A 261 -8.05 -1.61 -18.02
C TRP A 261 -6.57 -1.83 -18.31
N ARG A 262 -6.04 -1.21 -19.36
CA ARG A 262 -4.63 -1.34 -19.73
C ARG A 262 -3.71 -0.85 -18.61
N ASN A 263 -3.96 0.36 -18.11
CA ASN A 263 -3.17 0.95 -17.04
C ASN A 263 -3.29 0.17 -15.72
N LEU A 264 -4.49 -0.36 -15.43
CA LEU A 264 -4.70 -1.23 -14.26
C LEU A 264 -3.83 -2.48 -14.35
N PHE A 265 -3.84 -3.20 -15.48
CA PHE A 265 -3.05 -4.41 -15.65
C PHE A 265 -1.54 -4.12 -15.63
N GLU A 266 -1.08 -3.07 -16.30
CA GLU A 266 0.32 -2.63 -16.27
C GLU A 266 0.76 -2.29 -14.84
N PHE A 267 -0.05 -1.52 -14.11
CA PHE A 267 0.20 -1.15 -12.72
C PHE A 267 0.24 -2.40 -11.81
N ALA A 268 -0.82 -3.21 -11.82
CA ALA A 268 -0.92 -4.38 -10.96
C ALA A 268 0.21 -5.38 -11.23
N ARG A 269 0.47 -5.69 -12.52
CA ARG A 269 1.58 -6.58 -12.91
C ARG A 269 2.92 -6.05 -12.40
N ARG A 270 3.20 -4.75 -12.55
CA ARG A 270 4.42 -4.13 -12.03
C ARG A 270 4.55 -4.34 -10.53
N GLN A 271 3.50 -4.07 -9.74
CA GLN A 271 3.53 -4.25 -8.29
C GLN A 271 3.82 -5.71 -7.90
N PHE A 272 3.17 -6.67 -8.55
CA PHE A 272 3.38 -8.08 -8.26
C PHE A 272 4.73 -8.61 -8.73
N VAL A 273 5.30 -8.13 -9.85
CA VAL A 273 6.66 -8.47 -10.28
C VAL A 273 7.69 -7.96 -9.27
N ILE A 274 7.56 -6.71 -8.82
CA ILE A 274 8.46 -6.15 -7.79
C ILE A 274 8.35 -6.97 -6.50
N THR A 275 7.12 -7.26 -6.04
CA THR A 275 6.90 -8.07 -4.83
C THR A 275 7.51 -9.47 -4.96
N ARG A 276 7.31 -10.15 -6.10
CA ARG A 276 7.86 -11.47 -6.36
C ARG A 276 9.39 -11.51 -6.25
N VAL A 277 10.05 -10.51 -6.82
CA VAL A 277 11.51 -10.45 -6.83
C VAL A 277 12.08 -9.99 -5.49
N THR A 278 11.44 -9.03 -4.83
CA THR A 278 11.97 -8.43 -3.59
C THR A 278 11.61 -9.23 -2.35
N ILE A 279 10.36 -9.68 -2.23
CA ILE A 279 9.82 -10.43 -1.08
C ILE A 279 8.97 -11.61 -1.60
N PRO A 280 9.60 -12.69 -2.12
CA PRO A 280 8.89 -13.81 -2.75
C PRO A 280 7.85 -14.48 -1.83
N GLY A 281 8.11 -14.57 -0.53
CA GLY A 281 7.16 -15.13 0.43
C GLY A 281 5.83 -14.38 0.47
N THR A 282 5.84 -13.04 0.37
CA THR A 282 4.62 -12.23 0.29
C THR A 282 3.87 -12.46 -1.03
N TRP A 283 4.60 -12.64 -2.13
CA TRP A 283 4.00 -12.95 -3.43
C TRP A 283 3.32 -14.33 -3.40
N TRP A 284 3.98 -15.37 -2.87
CA TRP A 284 3.39 -16.69 -2.72
C TRP A 284 2.16 -16.68 -1.80
N PHE A 285 2.21 -15.95 -0.70
CA PHE A 285 1.04 -15.76 0.14
C PHE A 285 -0.13 -15.11 -0.62
N GLY A 286 0.14 -14.06 -1.41
CA GLY A 286 -0.84 -13.42 -2.29
C GLY A 286 -1.43 -14.38 -3.31
N PHE A 287 -0.60 -15.21 -3.94
CA PHE A 287 -1.02 -16.21 -4.91
C PHE A 287 -1.93 -17.26 -4.27
N PHE A 288 -1.48 -17.93 -3.21
CA PHE A 288 -2.25 -19.00 -2.58
C PHE A 288 -3.54 -18.51 -1.92
N SER A 289 -3.54 -17.35 -1.29
CA SER A 289 -4.76 -16.77 -0.70
C SER A 289 -5.78 -16.36 -1.76
N SER A 290 -5.32 -15.87 -2.92
CA SER A 290 -6.20 -15.55 -4.05
C SER A 290 -6.73 -16.80 -4.73
N ALA A 291 -5.87 -17.80 -4.98
CA ALA A 291 -6.25 -19.10 -5.55
C ALA A 291 -7.25 -19.82 -4.62
N PHE A 292 -7.00 -19.86 -3.32
CA PHE A 292 -7.93 -20.39 -2.32
C PHE A 292 -9.30 -19.72 -2.40
N SER A 293 -9.32 -18.40 -2.52
CA SER A 293 -10.57 -17.65 -2.60
C SER A 293 -11.34 -17.89 -3.92
N VAL A 294 -10.61 -18.03 -5.04
CA VAL A 294 -11.20 -18.35 -6.36
C VAL A 294 -11.72 -19.78 -6.37
N LEU A 295 -10.91 -20.76 -5.95
CA LEU A 295 -11.33 -22.17 -5.89
C LEU A 295 -12.48 -22.38 -4.89
N GLY A 296 -12.42 -21.70 -3.74
CA GLY A 296 -13.49 -21.78 -2.74
C GLY A 296 -14.83 -21.24 -3.23
N LEU A 297 -14.83 -20.18 -4.03
CA LEU A 297 -16.08 -19.65 -4.60
C LEU A 297 -16.43 -20.33 -5.92
N TRP A 298 -15.61 -20.17 -6.95
CA TRP A 298 -15.93 -20.62 -8.30
C TRP A 298 -15.78 -22.12 -8.48
N GLY A 299 -14.78 -22.75 -7.83
CA GLY A 299 -14.57 -24.18 -7.87
C GLY A 299 -15.73 -24.95 -7.22
N PHE A 300 -16.15 -24.56 -6.00
CA PHE A 300 -17.29 -25.21 -5.35
C PHE A 300 -18.62 -24.85 -6.00
N THR A 301 -18.78 -23.67 -6.62
CA THR A 301 -19.95 -23.37 -7.44
C THR A 301 -20.04 -24.34 -8.64
N GLY A 302 -18.93 -24.55 -9.35
CA GLY A 302 -18.88 -25.51 -10.45
C GLY A 302 -19.16 -26.94 -10.01
N LEU A 303 -18.55 -27.39 -8.90
CA LEU A 303 -18.81 -28.73 -8.31
C LEU A 303 -20.25 -28.88 -7.82
N ALA A 304 -20.86 -27.84 -7.27
CA ALA A 304 -22.26 -27.86 -6.86
C ALA A 304 -23.17 -28.04 -8.06
N ILE A 305 -22.99 -27.26 -9.14
CA ILE A 305 -23.77 -27.38 -10.38
C ILE A 305 -23.58 -28.77 -10.99
N PHE A 306 -22.34 -29.24 -11.14
CA PHE A 306 -22.03 -30.55 -11.69
C PHE A 306 -22.70 -31.67 -10.87
N SER A 307 -22.59 -31.61 -9.55
CA SER A 307 -23.16 -32.61 -8.65
C SER A 307 -24.70 -32.59 -8.67
N TYR A 308 -25.29 -31.41 -8.85
CA TYR A 308 -26.75 -31.29 -8.95
C TYR A 308 -27.26 -31.90 -10.24
N LEU A 309 -26.62 -31.62 -11.39
CA LEU A 309 -26.98 -32.15 -12.69
C LEU A 309 -26.84 -33.68 -12.77
N ASN A 310 -25.91 -34.25 -12.01
CA ASN A 310 -25.64 -35.71 -12.02
C ASN A 310 -26.23 -36.45 -10.80
N GLY A 311 -27.06 -35.80 -9.98
CA GLY A 311 -27.73 -36.43 -8.82
C GLY A 311 -26.78 -36.91 -7.73
N LEU A 312 -25.58 -36.31 -7.58
CA LEU A 312 -24.56 -36.76 -6.64
C LEU A 312 -24.92 -36.38 -5.19
N GLU A 313 -24.51 -37.25 -4.25
CA GLU A 313 -24.86 -37.16 -2.83
C GLU A 313 -24.32 -35.86 -2.16
N TYR A 314 -23.14 -35.38 -2.53
CA TYR A 314 -22.48 -34.23 -1.88
C TYR A 314 -22.86 -32.84 -2.46
N ARG A 315 -23.88 -32.75 -3.30
CA ARG A 315 -24.33 -31.50 -3.95
C ARG A 315 -24.62 -30.37 -2.95
N HIS A 316 -25.23 -30.67 -1.83
CA HIS A 316 -25.58 -29.68 -0.79
C HIS A 316 -24.36 -29.15 -0.06
N THR A 317 -23.32 -29.98 0.15
CA THR A 317 -22.06 -29.55 0.79
C THR A 317 -21.29 -28.61 -0.11
N PHE A 318 -21.18 -28.89 -1.41
CA PHE A 318 -20.51 -27.98 -2.33
C PHE A 318 -21.27 -26.67 -2.49
N LEU A 319 -22.61 -26.71 -2.51
CA LEU A 319 -23.42 -25.49 -2.50
C LEU A 319 -23.20 -24.69 -1.21
N ALA A 320 -23.21 -25.35 -0.05
CA ALA A 320 -22.95 -24.69 1.23
C ALA A 320 -21.56 -24.06 1.26
N ALA A 321 -20.53 -24.74 0.75
CA ALA A 321 -19.19 -24.17 0.64
C ALA A 321 -19.18 -22.93 -0.24
N ALA A 322 -19.77 -22.96 -1.44
CA ALA A 322 -19.86 -21.80 -2.33
C ALA A 322 -20.57 -20.61 -1.67
N VAL A 323 -21.68 -20.86 -0.96
CA VAL A 323 -22.44 -19.83 -0.22
C VAL A 323 -21.60 -19.25 0.92
N VAL A 324 -20.89 -20.07 1.70
CA VAL A 324 -19.98 -19.61 2.77
C VAL A 324 -18.85 -18.75 2.21
N PHE A 325 -18.30 -19.10 1.04
CA PHE A 325 -17.29 -18.28 0.39
C PHE A 325 -17.83 -16.95 -0.12
N LEU A 326 -19.01 -16.95 -0.73
CA LEU A 326 -19.65 -15.71 -1.22
C LEU A 326 -19.97 -14.77 -0.06
N THR A 327 -20.69 -15.27 0.95
CA THR A 327 -21.09 -14.46 2.12
C THR A 327 -19.88 -14.01 2.94
N GLY A 328 -18.88 -14.88 3.13
CA GLY A 328 -17.64 -14.53 3.81
C GLY A 328 -16.87 -13.44 3.10
N GLN A 329 -16.86 -13.43 1.76
CA GLN A 329 -16.25 -12.35 0.99
C GLN A 329 -16.99 -11.02 1.13
N MET A 330 -18.33 -11.07 1.09
CA MET A 330 -19.17 -9.88 1.31
C MET A 330 -18.98 -9.31 2.72
N ILE A 331 -18.94 -10.15 3.75
CA ILE A 331 -18.67 -9.73 5.13
C ILE A 331 -17.30 -9.05 5.25
N ARG A 332 -16.25 -9.65 4.68
CA ARG A 332 -14.90 -9.06 4.69
C ARG A 332 -14.86 -7.72 3.95
N ALA A 333 -15.54 -7.62 2.80
CA ALA A 333 -15.66 -6.37 2.06
C ALA A 333 -16.39 -5.31 2.88
N PHE A 334 -17.51 -5.65 3.48
CA PHE A 334 -18.27 -4.76 4.33
C PHE A 334 -17.45 -4.23 5.52
N LEU A 335 -16.74 -5.10 6.22
CA LEU A 335 -15.91 -4.71 7.38
C LEU A 335 -14.79 -3.73 6.98
N ARG A 336 -14.07 -4.00 5.86
CA ARG A 336 -13.00 -3.10 5.41
C ARG A 336 -13.54 -1.76 4.91
N GLN A 337 -14.71 -1.73 4.23
CA GLN A 337 -15.34 -0.49 3.80
C GLN A 337 -15.86 0.32 5.01
N ARG A 338 -16.44 -0.35 5.99
CA ARG A 338 -16.89 0.31 7.23
C ARG A 338 -15.70 0.88 8.04
N MET A 339 -14.58 0.17 8.07
CA MET A 339 -13.34 0.66 8.67
C MET A 339 -12.87 1.95 8.00
N ILE A 340 -12.74 1.95 6.68
CA ILE A 340 -12.18 3.10 5.97
C ILE A 340 -13.11 4.31 5.99
N PHE A 341 -14.42 4.12 5.99
CA PHE A 341 -15.39 5.21 6.15
C PHE A 341 -15.26 5.94 7.50
N ARG A 342 -14.76 5.25 8.54
CA ARG A 342 -14.43 5.88 9.81
C ARG A 342 -13.09 6.62 9.75
N ILE A 343 -12.10 6.03 9.09
CA ILE A 343 -10.73 6.58 9.04
C ILE A 343 -10.64 7.75 8.05
N LEU A 344 -11.25 7.64 6.88
CA LEU A 344 -11.30 8.68 5.84
C LEU A 344 -12.72 9.28 5.72
N ALA A 345 -13.29 9.72 6.84
CA ALA A 345 -14.67 10.18 6.92
C ALA A 345 -15.00 11.29 5.91
N ALA A 346 -14.07 12.21 5.65
CA ALA A 346 -14.24 13.31 4.70
C ALA A 346 -14.41 12.83 3.24
N GLU A 347 -13.93 11.63 2.89
CA GLU A 347 -13.98 11.09 1.53
C GLU A 347 -15.12 10.07 1.33
N THR A 348 -15.91 9.78 2.37
CA THR A 348 -16.96 8.74 2.35
C THR A 348 -17.94 8.90 1.18
N ALA A 349 -18.37 10.12 0.90
CA ALA A 349 -19.33 10.39 -0.17
C ALA A 349 -18.82 9.95 -1.55
N LYS A 350 -17.52 10.18 -1.83
CA LYS A 350 -16.87 9.80 -3.10
C LYS A 350 -16.58 8.30 -3.21
N MET A 351 -16.50 7.60 -2.08
CA MET A 351 -16.17 6.17 -2.04
C MET A 351 -17.40 5.24 -2.07
N LYS A 352 -18.63 5.74 -2.02
CA LYS A 352 -19.85 4.90 -1.94
C LYS A 352 -19.96 3.89 -3.10
N ALA A 353 -19.75 4.35 -4.34
CA ALA A 353 -19.80 3.48 -5.51
C ALA A 353 -18.71 2.39 -5.48
N ALA A 354 -17.48 2.75 -5.08
CA ALA A 354 -16.38 1.79 -4.94
C ALA A 354 -16.64 0.79 -3.81
N ALA A 355 -17.25 1.22 -2.71
CA ALA A 355 -17.64 0.33 -1.62
C ALA A 355 -18.69 -0.70 -2.07
N LEU A 356 -19.72 -0.25 -2.79
CA LEU A 356 -20.74 -1.14 -3.34
C LEU A 356 -20.12 -2.12 -4.34
N ALA A 357 -19.28 -1.62 -5.25
CA ALA A 357 -18.58 -2.45 -6.23
C ALA A 357 -17.65 -3.48 -5.56
N ASP A 358 -16.97 -3.14 -4.46
CA ASP A 358 -16.13 -4.06 -3.71
C ASP A 358 -16.96 -5.17 -3.03
N ILE A 359 -18.12 -4.83 -2.46
CA ILE A 359 -18.99 -5.80 -1.76
C ILE A 359 -19.65 -6.76 -2.76
N ILE A 360 -20.29 -6.24 -3.80
CA ILE A 360 -21.08 -7.03 -4.75
C ILE A 360 -20.20 -7.64 -5.84
N GLY A 361 -19.26 -6.87 -6.40
CA GLY A 361 -18.36 -7.31 -7.46
C GLY A 361 -17.20 -8.21 -6.98
N GLY A 362 -17.17 -8.54 -5.69
CA GLY A 362 -16.14 -9.38 -5.08
C GLY A 362 -15.75 -10.63 -5.87
N PRO A 363 -16.71 -11.45 -6.33
CA PRO A 363 -16.43 -12.63 -7.16
C PRO A 363 -15.60 -12.34 -8.42
N LEU A 364 -15.92 -11.26 -9.12
CA LEU A 364 -15.23 -10.87 -10.36
C LEU A 364 -13.84 -10.28 -10.08
N TRP A 365 -13.74 -9.41 -9.07
CA TRP A 365 -12.45 -8.79 -8.74
C TRP A 365 -11.41 -9.79 -8.25
N LEU A 366 -11.82 -10.93 -7.69
CA LEU A 366 -10.92 -12.04 -7.34
C LEU A 366 -10.25 -12.66 -8.56
N LEU A 367 -11.02 -12.90 -9.62
CA LEU A 367 -10.49 -13.47 -10.87
C LEU A 367 -9.47 -12.52 -11.50
N ILE A 368 -9.79 -11.22 -11.55
CA ILE A 368 -8.88 -10.20 -12.08
C ILE A 368 -7.60 -10.12 -11.24
N LEU A 369 -7.72 -10.12 -9.92
CA LEU A 369 -6.56 -10.09 -9.02
C LEU A 369 -5.67 -11.32 -9.22
N LEU A 370 -6.24 -12.53 -9.24
CA LEU A 370 -5.50 -13.77 -9.45
C LEU A 370 -4.82 -13.75 -10.83
N PHE A 371 -5.51 -13.30 -11.87
CA PHE A 371 -4.93 -13.14 -13.21
C PHE A 371 -3.72 -12.20 -13.21
N CYS A 372 -3.81 -11.04 -12.54
CA CYS A 372 -2.68 -10.11 -12.40
C CYS A 372 -1.49 -10.76 -11.67
N ILE A 373 -1.75 -11.54 -10.60
CA ILE A 373 -0.70 -12.26 -9.87
C ILE A 373 -0.05 -13.31 -10.77
N ILE A 374 -0.83 -14.13 -11.46
CA ILE A 374 -0.33 -15.15 -12.40
C ILE A 374 0.50 -14.50 -13.51
N SER A 375 0.02 -13.41 -14.11
CA SER A 375 0.75 -12.69 -15.16
C SER A 375 2.12 -12.19 -14.70
N SER A 376 2.28 -11.94 -13.41
CA SER A 376 3.54 -11.50 -12.81
C SER A 376 4.54 -12.63 -12.58
N SER A 377 4.13 -13.91 -12.72
CA SER A 377 5.02 -15.08 -12.58
C SER A 377 6.12 -15.09 -13.63
N PHE A 378 5.87 -14.45 -14.77
CA PHE A 378 6.76 -14.44 -15.92
C PHE A 378 7.46 -13.09 -16.10
N GLY A 379 8.73 -13.16 -16.51
CA GLY A 379 9.56 -11.99 -16.80
C GLY A 379 10.02 -11.23 -15.55
N ARG A 380 10.96 -10.30 -15.77
CA ARG A 380 11.55 -9.43 -14.74
C ARG A 380 11.70 -7.98 -15.23
N ILE A 381 11.05 -7.64 -16.35
CA ILE A 381 11.08 -6.28 -16.92
C ILE A 381 9.78 -5.58 -16.55
N ILE A 382 9.92 -4.36 -16.05
CA ILE A 382 8.81 -3.47 -15.73
C ILE A 382 9.01 -2.12 -16.43
N ASN A 383 7.90 -1.42 -16.69
CA ASN A 383 7.91 -0.02 -17.10
C ASN A 383 7.40 0.83 -15.94
N TRP A 384 8.17 1.86 -15.57
CA TRP A 384 7.76 2.78 -14.51
C TRP A 384 8.04 4.23 -14.93
N ARG A 385 6.97 4.99 -15.11
CA ARG A 385 6.99 6.39 -15.56
C ARG A 385 7.88 6.60 -16.81
N GLY A 386 7.71 5.73 -17.81
CA GLY A 386 8.42 5.80 -19.09
C GLY A 386 9.81 5.16 -19.11
N VAL A 387 10.34 4.74 -17.98
CA VAL A 387 11.64 4.07 -17.88
C VAL A 387 11.46 2.57 -17.72
N LYS A 388 12.17 1.78 -18.53
CA LYS A 388 12.20 0.32 -18.42
C LYS A 388 13.29 -0.12 -17.45
N TYR A 389 12.95 -1.04 -16.55
CA TYR A 389 13.87 -1.63 -15.59
C TYR A 389 13.85 -3.15 -15.68
N LYS A 390 15.02 -3.79 -15.63
CA LYS A 390 15.17 -5.24 -15.47
C LYS A 390 15.58 -5.54 -14.03
N LEU A 391 14.73 -6.27 -13.30
CA LEU A 391 15.01 -6.67 -11.92
C LEU A 391 15.99 -7.85 -11.92
N ILE A 392 17.19 -7.66 -11.43
CA ILE A 392 18.23 -8.70 -11.33
C ILE A 392 18.04 -9.49 -10.05
N GLY A 393 17.83 -8.79 -8.95
CA GLY A 393 17.64 -9.37 -7.62
C GLY A 393 16.78 -8.50 -6.70
N PRO A 394 16.63 -8.92 -5.44
CA PRO A 394 15.79 -8.21 -4.48
C PRO A 394 16.20 -6.75 -4.23
N THR A 395 17.48 -6.44 -4.44
CA THR A 395 18.09 -5.12 -4.14
C THR A 395 18.83 -4.55 -5.35
N GLU A 396 18.65 -5.13 -6.54
CA GLU A 396 19.40 -4.71 -7.73
C GLU A 396 18.54 -4.69 -8.98
N VAL A 397 18.63 -3.57 -9.73
CA VAL A 397 17.98 -3.39 -11.02
C VAL A 397 18.92 -2.76 -12.03
N ILE A 398 18.67 -3.03 -13.29
CA ILE A 398 19.34 -2.39 -14.42
C ILE A 398 18.30 -1.53 -15.15
N ARG A 399 18.64 -0.29 -15.45
CA ARG A 399 17.87 0.58 -16.33
C ARG A 399 18.17 0.18 -17.78
N LEU A 400 17.13 0.00 -18.60
CA LEU A 400 17.21 -0.41 -20.01
C LEU A 400 17.02 0.79 -20.95
#